data_c9e9639ea7c0f80f7366166660b1f4b0
#
_entry.id   c9e9639ea7c0f80f7366166660b1f4b0
#
_cell.length_a   1.000
_cell.length_b   1.000
_cell.length_c   1.000
_cell.angle_alpha   90.00
_cell.angle_beta   90.00
_cell.angle_gamma   90.00
#
_symmetry.space_group_name_H-M   'P 1'
#
loop_
_entity.id
_entity.type
_entity.pdbx_description
1 polymer ?
#
loop_
_entity_poly.entity_id
_entity_poly.type
_entity_poly.pdbx_seq_one_letter_code
_entity_poly.pdbx_strand_id
1 'polypeptide(L)'
;MNVIIKKHMEIISQNKRICYLIAKQLWEGLDDVERRELEAWRQLEPENEVLYLKLTNREKVRRYVEKRASIDMKKYAMVYDREIGLGVRGRMNKLWGYAAAILVLCVIGVTIWMNELKQNEANQLAQVTIEPGRAKALLVLDDGQEIELDDHKTSKVLEESGIVIVNDSFRVEYRPASRMGEKEVMNKIIVPTGGEYNLILSDGTRVYLNAESVITFPKHFTGERREVTLEGEAYFHVTASKEHPFIVKTKDMDVMVTGTEFNVKAYSDEMNVQTTLLQGVVTVFSGFEKKEKMEIKPNQQAEWCRRSVKMRVREVDPDLFMAWKNGRFIFRQDRLEDIMRTLARWYGVEVVYLDESVKSMLFAGKLDRSEEITPILDVLRTTDKLSVDVKGKKIVIGLK
;
A
#
# COMPACT_ATOMS: atom_id res chain seq x y z
N MET A 1 -28.68 -2.71 -1.52
CA MET A 1 -28.69 -3.41 -2.83
C MET A 1 -27.40 -4.18 -3.12
N ASN A 2 -26.21 -3.65 -2.78
CA ASN A 2 -24.92 -4.33 -3.06
C ASN A 2 -24.63 -5.63 -2.27
N VAL A 3 -25.16 -5.79 -1.07
CA VAL A 3 -24.90 -6.99 -0.22
C VAL A 3 -25.65 -8.22 -0.72
N ILE A 4 -26.86 -8.06 -1.24
CA ILE A 4 -27.67 -9.16 -1.75
C ILE A 4 -27.09 -9.67 -3.08
N ILE A 5 -26.60 -8.79 -3.94
CA ILE A 5 -25.97 -9.15 -5.23
C ILE A 5 -24.66 -9.90 -4.99
N LYS A 6 -23.83 -9.46 -4.04
CA LYS A 6 -22.58 -10.13 -3.70
C LYS A 6 -22.80 -11.54 -3.16
N LYS A 7 -23.81 -11.73 -2.29
CA LYS A 7 -24.19 -13.03 -1.74
C LYS A 7 -24.73 -13.99 -2.83
N HIS A 8 -25.49 -13.48 -3.80
CA HIS A 8 -25.97 -14.27 -4.94
C HIS A 8 -24.83 -14.68 -5.90
N MET A 9 -23.85 -13.81 -6.13
CA MET A 9 -22.69 -14.13 -6.96
C MET A 9 -21.76 -15.16 -6.31
N GLU A 10 -21.57 -15.11 -5.00
CA GLU A 10 -20.82 -16.15 -4.26
C GLU A 10 -21.50 -17.51 -4.33
N ILE A 11 -22.81 -17.56 -4.14
CA ILE A 11 -23.61 -18.82 -4.25
C ILE A 11 -23.53 -19.38 -5.68
N ILE A 12 -23.59 -18.54 -6.72
CA ILE A 12 -23.49 -18.99 -8.12
C ILE A 12 -22.09 -19.50 -8.46
N SER A 13 -21.02 -18.85 -7.94
CA SER A 13 -19.64 -19.29 -8.19
C SER A 13 -19.34 -20.61 -7.48
N GLN A 14 -19.78 -20.76 -6.24
CA GLN A 14 -19.65 -21.98 -5.45
C GLN A 14 -20.41 -23.15 -6.08
N ASN A 15 -21.63 -22.92 -6.55
CA ASN A 15 -22.41 -23.94 -7.25
C ASN A 15 -21.77 -24.39 -8.56
N LYS A 16 -21.14 -23.49 -9.33
CA LYS A 16 -20.40 -23.83 -10.55
C LYS A 16 -19.19 -24.73 -10.26
N ARG A 17 -18.43 -24.42 -9.22
CA ARG A 17 -17.26 -25.23 -8.81
C ARG A 17 -17.67 -26.62 -8.37
N ILE A 18 -18.71 -26.76 -7.56
CA ILE A 18 -19.25 -28.04 -7.12
C ILE A 18 -19.80 -28.88 -8.29
N CYS A 19 -20.55 -28.28 -9.20
CA CYS A 19 -21.01 -28.97 -10.42
C CYS A 19 -19.84 -29.51 -11.27
N TYR A 20 -18.76 -28.71 -11.38
CA TYR A 20 -17.54 -29.15 -12.06
C TYR A 20 -16.89 -30.35 -11.36
N LEU A 21 -16.76 -30.33 -10.02
CA LEU A 21 -16.18 -31.42 -9.24
C LEU A 21 -17.00 -32.70 -9.36
N ILE A 22 -18.34 -32.61 -9.31
CA ILE A 22 -19.22 -33.76 -9.51
C ILE A 22 -19.08 -34.35 -10.93
N ALA A 23 -18.99 -33.50 -11.94
CA ALA A 23 -18.79 -33.95 -13.31
C ALA A 23 -17.41 -34.60 -13.49
N LYS A 24 -16.32 -33.97 -12.97
CA LYS A 24 -14.96 -34.48 -13.04
C LYS A 24 -14.84 -35.85 -12.35
N GLN A 25 -15.47 -36.02 -11.20
CA GLN A 25 -15.50 -37.30 -10.48
C GLN A 25 -16.10 -38.44 -11.31
N LEU A 26 -17.09 -38.14 -12.15
CA LEU A 26 -17.77 -39.15 -12.98
C LEU A 26 -16.93 -39.59 -14.19
N TRP A 27 -16.02 -38.74 -14.69
CA TRP A 27 -15.26 -38.98 -15.92
C TRP A 27 -13.75 -39.16 -15.75
N GLU A 28 -13.10 -38.40 -14.87
CA GLU A 28 -11.63 -38.34 -14.80
C GLU A 28 -11.08 -38.74 -13.42
N GLY A 29 -11.91 -38.69 -12.38
CA GLY A 29 -11.48 -38.83 -10.99
C GLY A 29 -11.05 -37.47 -10.40
N LEU A 30 -11.04 -37.40 -9.06
CA LEU A 30 -10.65 -36.21 -8.29
C LEU A 30 -9.30 -36.45 -7.65
N ASP A 31 -8.47 -35.39 -7.55
CA ASP A 31 -7.31 -35.39 -6.68
C ASP A 31 -7.71 -35.28 -5.18
N ASP A 32 -6.71 -35.40 -4.28
CA ASP A 32 -6.95 -35.41 -2.84
C ASP A 32 -7.49 -34.09 -2.28
N VAL A 33 -7.19 -32.96 -2.92
CA VAL A 33 -7.67 -31.63 -2.53
C VAL A 33 -9.11 -31.45 -2.98
N GLU A 34 -9.40 -31.77 -4.25
CA GLU A 34 -10.71 -31.71 -4.86
C GLU A 34 -11.70 -32.67 -4.16
N ARG A 35 -11.24 -33.85 -3.75
CA ARG A 35 -12.04 -34.81 -3.00
C ARG A 35 -12.45 -34.25 -1.64
N ARG A 36 -11.53 -33.65 -0.90
CA ARG A 36 -11.83 -33.00 0.38
C ARG A 36 -12.79 -31.81 0.23
N GLU A 37 -12.63 -31.01 -0.81
CA GLU A 37 -13.53 -29.89 -1.12
C GLU A 37 -14.97 -30.37 -1.36
N LEU A 38 -15.15 -31.45 -2.16
CA LEU A 38 -16.45 -32.02 -2.45
C LEU A 38 -17.07 -32.71 -1.21
N GLU A 39 -16.28 -33.39 -0.40
CA GLU A 39 -16.75 -34.03 0.84
C GLU A 39 -17.17 -32.98 1.88
N ALA A 40 -16.42 -31.89 2.03
CA ALA A 40 -16.80 -30.79 2.91
C ALA A 40 -18.12 -30.16 2.50
N TRP A 41 -18.34 -29.93 1.19
CA TRP A 41 -19.62 -29.42 0.70
C TRP A 41 -20.79 -30.38 0.94
N ARG A 42 -20.59 -31.70 0.78
CA ARG A 42 -21.61 -32.73 1.06
C ARG A 42 -22.04 -32.75 2.53
N GLN A 43 -21.11 -32.50 3.45
CA GLN A 43 -21.35 -32.49 4.90
C GLN A 43 -21.92 -31.16 5.42
N LEU A 44 -21.90 -30.09 4.62
CA LEU A 44 -22.32 -28.75 5.03
C LEU A 44 -23.82 -28.70 5.34
N GLU A 45 -24.65 -29.35 4.50
CA GLU A 45 -26.10 -29.41 4.65
C GLU A 45 -26.63 -30.77 4.17
N PRO A 46 -27.66 -31.35 4.84
CA PRO A 46 -28.22 -32.65 4.44
C PRO A 46 -28.78 -32.67 2.99
N GLU A 47 -29.20 -31.49 2.50
CA GLU A 47 -29.74 -31.32 1.14
C GLU A 47 -28.66 -31.52 0.07
N ASN A 48 -27.41 -31.16 0.38
CA ASN A 48 -26.28 -31.32 -0.52
C ASN A 48 -25.94 -32.79 -0.78
N GLU A 49 -26.03 -33.62 0.24
CA GLU A 49 -25.87 -35.09 0.09
C GLU A 49 -26.95 -35.70 -0.79
N VAL A 50 -28.21 -35.30 -0.60
CA VAL A 50 -29.32 -35.75 -1.42
C VAL A 50 -29.14 -35.31 -2.88
N LEU A 51 -28.68 -34.10 -3.10
CA LEU A 51 -28.38 -33.56 -4.45
C LEU A 51 -27.25 -34.33 -5.12
N TYR A 52 -26.15 -34.56 -4.37
CA TYR A 52 -25.01 -35.33 -4.84
C TYR A 52 -25.42 -36.73 -5.29
N LEU A 53 -26.17 -37.46 -4.47
CA LEU A 53 -26.67 -38.81 -4.79
C LEU A 53 -27.59 -38.85 -6.01
N LYS A 54 -28.38 -37.77 -6.21
CA LYS A 54 -29.23 -37.64 -7.42
C LYS A 54 -28.39 -37.45 -8.69
N LEU A 55 -27.35 -36.63 -8.62
CA LEU A 55 -26.50 -36.27 -9.76
C LEU A 55 -25.48 -37.38 -10.12
N THR A 56 -25.05 -38.18 -9.15
CA THR A 56 -24.08 -39.28 -9.37
C THR A 56 -24.71 -40.64 -9.66
N ASN A 57 -26.05 -40.76 -9.62
CA ASN A 57 -26.74 -42.01 -9.95
C ASN A 57 -26.63 -42.30 -11.46
N ARG A 58 -25.63 -43.12 -11.81
CA ARG A 58 -25.29 -43.47 -13.22
C ARG A 58 -26.48 -44.03 -14.00
N GLU A 59 -27.37 -44.81 -13.38
CA GLU A 59 -28.54 -45.37 -14.07
C GLU A 59 -29.61 -44.32 -14.42
N LYS A 60 -29.81 -43.33 -13.53
CA LYS A 60 -30.76 -42.23 -13.80
C LYS A 60 -30.19 -41.28 -14.87
N VAL A 61 -28.89 -40.96 -14.78
CA VAL A 61 -28.20 -40.09 -15.79
C VAL A 61 -28.20 -40.78 -17.14
N ARG A 62 -27.89 -42.09 -17.22
CA ARG A 62 -27.93 -42.88 -18.45
C ARG A 62 -29.35 -42.92 -19.06
N ARG A 63 -30.38 -43.22 -18.28
CA ARG A 63 -31.78 -43.16 -18.73
C ARG A 63 -32.20 -41.77 -19.24
N TYR A 64 -31.72 -40.71 -18.62
CA TYR A 64 -32.04 -39.36 -19.07
C TYR A 64 -31.35 -39.03 -20.40
N VAL A 65 -30.11 -39.44 -20.59
CA VAL A 65 -29.35 -39.26 -21.85
C VAL A 65 -29.96 -40.14 -22.96
N GLU A 66 -30.25 -41.39 -22.67
CA GLU A 66 -30.91 -42.31 -23.62
C GLU A 66 -32.29 -41.82 -24.03
N LYS A 67 -33.11 -41.33 -23.09
CA LYS A 67 -34.42 -40.73 -23.37
C LYS A 67 -34.31 -39.45 -24.22
N ARG A 68 -33.25 -38.69 -24.09
CA ARG A 68 -33.02 -37.49 -24.90
C ARG A 68 -32.45 -37.84 -26.28
N ALA A 69 -31.62 -38.88 -26.37
CA ALA A 69 -31.13 -39.41 -27.66
C ALA A 69 -32.17 -40.15 -28.48
N SER A 70 -33.22 -40.69 -27.84
CA SER A 70 -34.31 -41.38 -28.50
C SER A 70 -35.43 -40.46 -29.00
N ILE A 71 -35.35 -39.16 -28.79
CA ILE A 71 -36.28 -38.18 -29.34
C ILE A 71 -35.91 -37.96 -30.81
N ASP A 72 -36.63 -38.68 -31.67
CA ASP A 72 -36.50 -38.49 -33.12
C ASP A 72 -37.13 -37.13 -33.52
N MET A 73 -36.27 -36.14 -33.60
CA MET A 73 -36.64 -34.77 -34.00
C MET A 73 -37.29 -34.70 -35.37
N LYS A 74 -37.03 -35.67 -36.25
CA LYS A 74 -37.69 -35.76 -37.55
C LYS A 74 -39.17 -36.15 -37.40
N LYS A 75 -39.51 -37.00 -36.47
CA LYS A 75 -40.90 -37.44 -36.24
C LYS A 75 -41.73 -36.29 -35.60
N TYR A 76 -41.15 -35.48 -34.75
CA TYR A 76 -41.84 -34.30 -34.21
C TYR A 76 -42.00 -33.20 -35.27
N ALA A 77 -41.03 -33.01 -36.17
CA ALA A 77 -41.16 -32.08 -37.28
C ALA A 77 -42.28 -32.47 -38.24
N MET A 78 -42.45 -33.79 -38.55
CA MET A 78 -43.52 -34.26 -39.40
C MET A 78 -44.90 -34.12 -38.78
N VAL A 79 -45.07 -34.26 -37.49
CA VAL A 79 -46.35 -34.08 -36.80
C VAL A 79 -46.72 -32.59 -36.77
N TYR A 80 -45.74 -31.69 -36.59
CA TYR A 80 -45.98 -30.24 -36.60
C TYR A 80 -46.38 -29.71 -38.00
N ASP A 81 -45.79 -30.28 -39.08
CA ASP A 81 -46.13 -29.93 -40.46
C ASP A 81 -47.55 -30.38 -40.87
N ARG A 82 -48.09 -31.37 -40.16
CA ARG A 82 -49.44 -31.95 -40.49
C ARG A 82 -50.56 -31.22 -39.80
N GLU A 83 -50.35 -30.58 -38.67
CA GLU A 83 -51.37 -29.87 -37.90
C GLU A 83 -51.49 -28.39 -38.27
N ILE A 84 -50.48 -27.78 -38.85
CA ILE A 84 -50.47 -26.36 -39.25
C ILE A 84 -50.41 -26.33 -40.81
N GLY A 85 -51.51 -26.63 -41.48
CA GLY A 85 -51.61 -26.54 -42.92
C GLY A 85 -51.51 -25.12 -43.47
N LEU A 86 -50.38 -24.49 -43.35
CA LEU A 86 -50.03 -23.20 -43.98
C LEU A 86 -48.92 -23.44 -44.99
N GLY A 87 -49.23 -23.47 -46.26
CA GLY A 87 -48.30 -23.53 -47.37
C GLY A 87 -47.38 -22.31 -47.45
N VAL A 88 -46.26 -22.35 -46.69
CA VAL A 88 -45.20 -21.32 -46.74
C VAL A 88 -43.85 -21.99 -47.05
N ARG A 89 -43.85 -22.81 -48.15
CA ARG A 89 -42.59 -23.48 -48.58
C ARG A 89 -41.55 -22.57 -49.27
N GLY A 90 -41.90 -21.33 -49.62
CA GLY A 90 -41.02 -20.45 -50.41
C GLY A 90 -40.37 -19.27 -49.63
N ARG A 91 -40.90 -18.90 -48.44
CA ARG A 91 -40.48 -17.70 -47.71
C ARG A 91 -39.62 -17.99 -46.47
N MET A 92 -39.71 -19.20 -45.95
CA MET A 92 -39.01 -19.58 -44.69
C MET A 92 -37.50 -19.73 -44.83
N ASN A 93 -37.01 -20.19 -46.01
CA ASN A 93 -35.54 -20.31 -46.22
C ASN A 93 -34.80 -18.95 -46.18
N LYS A 94 -35.48 -17.85 -46.56
CA LYS A 94 -34.89 -16.52 -46.46
C LYS A 94 -34.87 -15.99 -45.00
N LEU A 95 -35.92 -16.31 -44.21
CA LEU A 95 -35.99 -15.92 -42.79
C LEU A 95 -34.94 -16.65 -41.94
N TRP A 96 -34.68 -17.93 -42.22
CA TRP A 96 -33.61 -18.69 -41.55
C TRP A 96 -32.21 -18.15 -41.88
N GLY A 97 -32.00 -17.65 -43.12
CA GLY A 97 -30.79 -16.96 -43.49
C GLY A 97 -30.56 -15.65 -42.68
N TYR A 98 -31.64 -14.87 -42.50
CA TYR A 98 -31.56 -13.66 -41.66
C TYR A 98 -31.38 -13.98 -40.17
N ALA A 99 -32.03 -15.02 -39.62
CA ALA A 99 -31.87 -15.47 -38.26
C ALA A 99 -30.42 -15.95 -37.98
N ALA A 100 -29.85 -16.72 -38.93
CA ALA A 100 -28.43 -17.15 -38.84
C ALA A 100 -27.47 -15.96 -38.91
N ALA A 101 -27.72 -14.98 -39.80
CA ALA A 101 -26.91 -13.77 -39.90
C ALA A 101 -26.97 -12.92 -38.61
N ILE A 102 -28.17 -12.77 -38.02
CA ILE A 102 -28.33 -12.07 -36.74
C ILE A 102 -27.58 -12.80 -35.62
N LEU A 103 -27.64 -14.12 -35.58
CA LEU A 103 -26.96 -14.93 -34.57
C LEU A 103 -25.43 -14.80 -34.68
N VAL A 104 -24.89 -14.79 -35.91
CA VAL A 104 -23.47 -14.54 -36.18
C VAL A 104 -23.07 -13.12 -35.75
N LEU A 105 -23.88 -12.11 -36.05
CA LEU A 105 -23.62 -10.74 -35.61
C LEU A 105 -23.70 -10.60 -34.10
N CYS A 106 -24.62 -11.29 -33.42
CA CYS A 106 -24.67 -11.32 -31.96
C CYS A 106 -23.42 -11.98 -31.33
N VAL A 107 -22.98 -13.10 -31.92
CA VAL A 107 -21.75 -13.77 -31.45
C VAL A 107 -20.51 -12.86 -31.64
N ILE A 108 -20.41 -12.20 -32.81
CA ILE A 108 -19.36 -11.23 -33.07
C ILE A 108 -19.45 -10.05 -32.09
N GLY A 109 -20.65 -9.49 -31.87
CA GLY A 109 -20.88 -8.41 -30.92
C GLY A 109 -20.50 -8.79 -29.48
N VAL A 110 -20.89 -10.00 -29.05
CA VAL A 110 -20.53 -10.52 -27.71
C VAL A 110 -19.01 -10.75 -27.58
N THR A 111 -18.38 -11.28 -28.64
CA THR A 111 -16.90 -11.49 -28.62
C THR A 111 -16.14 -10.17 -28.61
N ILE A 112 -16.57 -9.17 -29.37
CA ILE A 112 -15.98 -7.82 -29.33
C ILE A 112 -16.21 -7.20 -27.96
N TRP A 113 -17.43 -7.24 -27.42
CA TRP A 113 -17.74 -6.70 -26.10
C TRP A 113 -16.97 -7.39 -24.98
N MET A 114 -16.85 -8.72 -25.01
CA MET A 114 -16.00 -9.45 -24.06
C MET A 114 -14.51 -9.11 -24.21
N ASN A 115 -14.04 -8.84 -25.42
CA ASN A 115 -12.67 -8.44 -25.67
C ASN A 115 -12.41 -7.01 -25.20
N GLU A 116 -13.37 -6.09 -25.39
CA GLU A 116 -13.30 -4.73 -24.84
C GLU A 116 -13.34 -4.73 -23.29
N LEU A 117 -14.17 -5.58 -22.67
CA LEU A 117 -14.17 -5.74 -21.22
C LEU A 117 -12.81 -6.23 -20.69
N LYS A 118 -12.22 -7.23 -21.35
CA LYS A 118 -10.86 -7.72 -21.00
C LYS A 118 -9.78 -6.69 -21.26
N GLN A 119 -9.87 -5.94 -22.35
CA GLN A 119 -8.92 -4.84 -22.62
C GLN A 119 -9.09 -3.67 -21.65
N ASN A 120 -10.30 -3.33 -21.24
CA ASN A 120 -10.55 -2.30 -20.24
C ASN A 120 -10.05 -2.71 -18.85
N GLU A 121 -10.22 -3.97 -18.44
CA GLU A 121 -9.62 -4.49 -17.21
C GLU A 121 -8.09 -4.51 -17.30
N ALA A 122 -7.52 -4.95 -18.43
CA ALA A 122 -6.08 -4.95 -18.66
C ALA A 122 -5.50 -3.52 -18.74
N ASN A 123 -6.21 -2.58 -19.36
CA ASN A 123 -5.79 -1.19 -19.45
C ASN A 123 -5.96 -0.44 -18.12
N GLN A 124 -6.97 -0.75 -17.29
CA GLN A 124 -7.08 -0.20 -15.94
C GLN A 124 -6.00 -0.76 -15.01
N LEU A 125 -5.57 -2.00 -15.19
CA LEU A 125 -4.43 -2.57 -14.45
C LEU A 125 -3.06 -2.09 -14.98
N ALA A 126 -2.99 -1.69 -16.27
CA ALA A 126 -1.73 -1.28 -16.91
C ALA A 126 -1.40 0.22 -16.77
N GLN A 127 -2.28 1.05 -16.20
CA GLN A 127 -2.10 2.52 -16.14
C GLN A 127 -2.12 3.12 -14.75
N VAL A 128 -1.90 2.35 -13.68
CA VAL A 128 -1.56 2.98 -12.40
C VAL A 128 -0.07 3.27 -12.42
N THR A 129 0.31 4.40 -13.01
CA THR A 129 1.66 4.96 -12.87
C THR A 129 1.85 5.25 -11.37
N ILE A 130 2.81 4.59 -10.77
CA ILE A 130 3.19 4.83 -9.38
C ILE A 130 4.16 5.99 -9.37
N GLU A 131 3.63 7.18 -9.14
CA GLU A 131 4.41 8.41 -9.10
C GLU A 131 5.26 8.48 -7.82
N PRO A 132 6.42 9.15 -7.88
CA PRO A 132 7.21 9.44 -6.69
C PRO A 132 6.46 10.38 -5.74
N GLY A 133 6.87 10.38 -4.48
CA GLY A 133 6.38 11.32 -3.49
C GLY A 133 6.71 12.77 -3.86
N ARG A 134 6.03 13.70 -3.21
CA ARG A 134 6.17 15.15 -3.43
C ARG A 134 6.04 15.94 -2.13
N ALA A 135 6.34 17.23 -2.19
CA ALA A 135 6.12 18.12 -1.06
C ALA A 135 4.62 18.22 -0.76
N LYS A 136 4.19 17.67 0.38
CA LYS A 136 2.82 17.74 0.91
C LYS A 136 2.80 17.45 2.40
N ALA A 137 2.06 18.22 3.15
CA ALA A 137 1.83 18.01 4.58
C ALA A 137 0.48 18.61 4.99
N LEU A 138 0.06 18.28 6.21
CA LEU A 138 -1.08 18.89 6.89
C LEU A 138 -0.55 19.60 8.13
N LEU A 139 -0.79 20.90 8.22
CA LEU A 139 -0.55 21.68 9.43
C LEU A 139 -1.82 21.71 10.25
N VAL A 140 -1.74 21.24 11.49
CA VAL A 140 -2.82 21.28 12.47
C VAL A 140 -2.45 22.31 13.53
N LEU A 141 -3.25 23.35 13.65
CA LEU A 141 -3.10 24.40 14.65
C LEU A 141 -3.66 23.97 16.00
N ASP A 142 -3.38 24.73 17.04
CA ASP A 142 -3.82 24.44 18.43
C ASP A 142 -5.35 24.50 18.63
N ASP A 143 -6.05 25.28 17.81
CA ASP A 143 -7.52 25.33 17.76
C ASP A 143 -8.18 24.19 17.00
N GLY A 144 -7.35 23.29 16.42
CA GLY A 144 -7.78 22.17 15.58
C GLY A 144 -8.02 22.53 14.12
N GLN A 145 -7.73 23.76 13.68
CA GLN A 145 -7.79 24.12 12.27
C GLN A 145 -6.73 23.34 11.49
N GLU A 146 -7.14 22.75 10.36
CA GLU A 146 -6.28 22.01 9.45
C GLU A 146 -5.99 22.81 8.19
N ILE A 147 -4.71 22.89 7.82
CA ILE A 147 -4.23 23.62 6.64
C ILE A 147 -3.40 22.66 5.80
N GLU A 148 -3.90 22.35 4.59
CA GLU A 148 -3.13 21.59 3.61
C GLU A 148 -1.96 22.41 3.08
N LEU A 149 -0.78 21.82 3.14
CA LEU A 149 0.48 22.37 2.64
C LEU A 149 0.91 21.53 1.44
N ASP A 150 0.74 22.06 0.23
CA ASP A 150 1.14 21.40 -1.01
C ASP A 150 1.90 22.38 -1.93
N ASP A 151 2.56 21.83 -2.95
CA ASP A 151 3.37 22.57 -3.92
C ASP A 151 2.55 23.43 -4.90
N HIS A 152 1.22 23.27 -4.93
CA HIS A 152 0.33 23.98 -5.86
C HIS A 152 -0.37 25.19 -5.25
N LYS A 153 -0.32 25.37 -3.94
CA LYS A 153 -0.99 26.48 -3.26
C LYS A 153 -0.05 27.66 -3.05
N THR A 154 -0.44 28.79 -3.56
CA THR A 154 0.24 30.11 -3.41
C THR A 154 0.53 30.40 -1.95
N SER A 155 1.70 31.00 -1.69
CA SER A 155 2.13 31.47 -0.37
C SER A 155 0.99 32.12 0.42
N LYS A 156 0.48 31.42 1.43
CA LYS A 156 -0.45 32.00 2.41
C LYS A 156 0.38 32.49 3.58
N VAL A 157 0.29 33.77 3.83
CA VAL A 157 0.77 34.36 5.08
C VAL A 157 -0.41 34.27 6.04
N LEU A 158 -0.30 33.42 7.07
CA LEU A 158 -1.26 33.35 8.17
C LEU A 158 -0.68 34.17 9.31
N GLU A 159 -1.30 35.30 9.59
CA GLU A 159 -1.03 36.05 10.82
C GLU A 159 -2.00 35.57 11.90
N GLU A 160 -1.53 34.72 12.75
CA GLU A 160 -2.30 34.24 13.89
C GLU A 160 -1.53 34.44 15.18
N SER A 161 -2.14 35.11 16.15
CA SER A 161 -1.56 35.32 17.50
C SER A 161 -0.13 35.89 17.49
N GLY A 162 0.17 36.78 16.52
CA GLY A 162 1.48 37.40 16.42
C GLY A 162 2.58 36.56 15.78
N ILE A 163 2.23 35.47 15.09
CA ILE A 163 3.15 34.64 14.31
C ILE A 163 2.82 34.79 12.83
N VAL A 164 3.85 34.98 12.05
CA VAL A 164 3.77 34.94 10.59
C VAL A 164 4.16 33.56 10.15
N ILE A 165 3.21 32.79 9.65
CA ILE A 165 3.46 31.51 9.01
C ILE A 165 3.58 31.77 7.52
N VAL A 166 4.78 31.67 7.00
CA VAL A 166 5.04 31.80 5.57
C VAL A 166 5.07 30.38 4.99
N ASN A 167 4.04 30.05 4.22
CA ASN A 167 4.04 28.84 3.42
C ASN A 167 4.49 29.22 2.00
N ASP A 168 5.76 28.99 1.67
CA ASP A 168 6.21 28.96 0.28
C ASP A 168 6.24 27.48 -0.18
N SER A 169 6.15 27.23 -1.47
CA SER A 169 5.88 25.94 -2.15
C SER A 169 6.50 24.66 -1.54
N PHE A 170 7.42 24.76 -0.61
CA PHE A 170 8.13 23.63 -0.01
C PHE A 170 8.43 23.79 1.49
N ARG A 171 7.99 24.89 2.12
CA ARG A 171 8.47 25.26 3.44
C ARG A 171 7.45 26.08 4.23
N VAL A 172 7.27 25.71 5.50
CA VAL A 172 6.64 26.56 6.51
C VAL A 172 7.70 27.17 7.42
N GLU A 173 7.65 28.48 7.60
CA GLU A 173 8.54 29.24 8.43
C GLU A 173 7.77 29.95 9.54
N TYR A 174 8.14 29.70 10.80
CA TYR A 174 7.62 30.39 11.96
C TYR A 174 8.53 31.57 12.31
N ARG A 175 8.01 32.79 12.16
CA ARG A 175 8.76 34.01 12.53
C ARG A 175 8.34 34.48 13.92
N PRO A 176 9.30 34.77 14.83
CA PRO A 176 8.95 35.23 16.16
C PRO A 176 8.26 36.60 16.08
N ALA A 177 7.08 36.71 16.71
CA ALA A 177 6.46 38.00 16.97
C ALA A 177 6.77 38.42 18.39
N SER A 178 7.02 39.72 18.58
CA SER A 178 7.49 40.32 19.82
C SER A 178 6.39 40.36 20.89
N ARG A 179 6.08 39.21 21.54
CA ARG A 179 5.28 39.19 22.76
C ARG A 179 5.82 38.13 23.74
N MET A 180 6.36 38.60 24.85
CA MET A 180 6.67 37.76 26.01
C MET A 180 5.39 37.53 26.81
N GLY A 181 5.11 36.30 27.22
CA GLY A 181 4.14 35.98 28.26
C GLY A 181 2.95 35.14 27.86
N GLU A 182 2.87 34.55 26.66
CA GLU A 182 1.77 33.67 26.25
C GLU A 182 2.04 32.22 26.65
N LYS A 183 0.94 31.49 26.94
CA LYS A 183 0.95 30.04 27.17
C LYS A 183 1.55 29.32 25.96
N GLU A 184 2.37 28.32 26.23
CA GLU A 184 2.97 27.50 25.16
C GLU A 184 1.85 26.82 24.34
N VAL A 185 1.76 27.21 23.06
CA VAL A 185 0.74 26.75 22.11
C VAL A 185 1.40 25.78 21.15
N MET A 186 0.85 24.58 21.06
CA MET A 186 1.44 23.50 20.28
C MET A 186 0.77 23.38 18.91
N ASN A 187 1.58 23.29 17.87
CA ASN A 187 1.14 22.95 16.53
C ASN A 187 1.70 21.58 16.11
N LYS A 188 1.09 21.00 15.09
CA LYS A 188 1.50 19.70 14.56
C LYS A 188 1.60 19.75 13.05
N ILE A 189 2.67 19.17 12.47
CA ILE A 189 2.76 18.85 11.05
C ILE A 189 2.68 17.36 10.87
N ILE A 190 1.79 16.94 9.98
CA ILE A 190 1.59 15.54 9.58
C ILE A 190 1.98 15.41 8.11
N VAL A 191 3.00 14.64 7.83
CA VAL A 191 3.43 14.28 6.47
C VAL A 191 2.81 12.94 6.10
N PRO A 192 1.92 12.89 5.11
CA PRO A 192 1.29 11.63 4.72
C PRO A 192 2.24 10.73 3.92
N THR A 193 1.81 9.52 3.62
CA THR A 193 2.46 8.61 2.68
C THR A 193 2.70 9.32 1.35
N GLY A 194 3.90 9.16 0.78
CA GLY A 194 4.35 9.87 -0.45
C GLY A 194 4.49 11.37 -0.24
N GLY A 195 4.70 11.83 0.98
CA GLY A 195 4.97 13.22 1.32
C GLY A 195 6.39 13.44 1.80
N GLU A 196 6.85 14.67 1.71
CA GLU A 196 7.98 15.22 2.46
C GLU A 196 7.69 16.71 2.69
N TYR A 197 8.26 17.27 3.76
CA TYR A 197 8.06 18.69 4.01
C TYR A 197 9.19 19.34 4.82
N ASN A 198 9.39 20.63 4.61
CA ASN A 198 10.41 21.40 5.32
C ASN A 198 9.75 22.37 6.31
N LEU A 199 10.27 22.42 7.53
CA LEU A 199 9.79 23.29 8.59
C LEU A 199 10.96 24.12 9.13
N ILE A 200 10.77 25.42 9.30
CA ILE A 200 11.66 26.29 10.06
C ILE A 200 10.93 26.68 11.34
N LEU A 201 11.48 26.28 12.46
CA LEU A 201 10.96 26.58 13.78
C LEU A 201 11.27 28.03 14.17
N SER A 202 10.61 28.56 15.21
CA SER A 202 10.75 29.95 15.67
C SER A 202 12.15 30.33 16.17
N ASP A 203 12.98 29.33 16.50
CA ASP A 203 14.39 29.51 16.87
C ASP A 203 15.35 29.47 15.66
N GLY A 204 14.83 29.30 14.44
CA GLY A 204 15.58 29.16 13.20
C GLY A 204 16.07 27.74 12.92
N THR A 205 15.74 26.76 13.78
CA THR A 205 16.05 25.35 13.54
C THR A 205 15.30 24.86 12.29
N ARG A 206 16.02 24.21 11.38
CA ARG A 206 15.46 23.62 10.16
C ARG A 206 15.20 22.14 10.37
N VAL A 207 13.98 21.71 10.05
CA VAL A 207 13.55 20.32 10.14
C VAL A 207 13.07 19.86 8.77
N TYR A 208 13.62 18.78 8.26
CA TYR A 208 13.17 18.10 7.08
C TYR A 208 12.41 16.86 7.52
N LEU A 209 11.16 16.73 7.13
CA LEU A 209 10.26 15.63 7.51
C LEU A 209 10.11 14.66 6.35
N ASN A 210 10.36 13.39 6.58
CA ASN A 210 10.17 12.32 5.60
C ASN A 210 8.71 11.82 5.60
N ALA A 211 8.36 10.96 4.63
CA ALA A 211 7.03 10.38 4.51
C ALA A 211 6.58 9.68 5.80
N GLU A 212 5.28 9.76 6.11
CA GLU A 212 4.66 9.18 7.31
C GLU A 212 5.25 9.70 8.62
N SER A 213 5.64 10.96 8.65
CA SER A 213 6.21 11.58 9.84
C SER A 213 5.27 12.61 10.44
N VAL A 214 5.27 12.68 11.77
CA VAL A 214 4.51 13.63 12.55
C VAL A 214 5.45 14.36 13.51
N ILE A 215 5.47 15.68 13.46
CA ILE A 215 6.16 16.50 14.44
C ILE A 215 5.17 17.42 15.18
N THR A 216 5.29 17.45 16.51
CA THR A 216 4.54 18.39 17.37
C THR A 216 5.54 19.32 18.01
N PHE A 217 5.30 20.61 17.91
CA PHE A 217 6.24 21.65 18.35
C PHE A 217 5.49 22.90 18.85
N PRO A 218 6.08 23.68 19.74
CA PRO A 218 5.49 24.94 20.18
C PRO A 218 5.64 26.04 19.12
N LYS A 219 4.65 26.92 19.02
CA LYS A 219 4.74 28.14 18.20
C LYS A 219 5.99 28.97 18.53
N HIS A 220 6.32 29.05 19.82
CA HIS A 220 7.54 29.68 20.36
C HIS A 220 8.11 28.84 21.48
N PHE A 221 9.42 28.78 21.55
CA PHE A 221 10.14 28.20 22.67
C PHE A 221 10.25 29.24 23.79
N THR A 222 9.51 29.04 24.88
CA THR A 222 9.47 29.98 26.03
C THR A 222 10.17 29.44 27.26
N GLY A 223 10.51 28.12 27.27
CA GLY A 223 11.13 27.45 28.41
C GLY A 223 12.65 27.44 28.38
N GLU A 224 13.25 26.84 29.41
CA GLU A 224 14.70 26.58 29.51
C GLU A 224 15.20 25.59 28.45
N ARG A 225 14.27 24.87 27.79
CA ARG A 225 14.55 23.85 26.78
C ARG A 225 13.68 24.07 25.56
N ARG A 226 14.19 23.74 24.40
CA ARG A 226 13.46 23.75 23.12
C ARG A 226 13.02 22.30 22.84
N GLU A 227 11.77 21.98 23.07
CA GLU A 227 11.27 20.60 22.98
C GLU A 227 10.33 20.43 21.79
N VAL A 228 10.54 19.33 21.04
CA VAL A 228 9.63 18.86 19.98
C VAL A 228 9.39 17.36 20.15
N THR A 229 8.24 16.88 19.69
CA THR A 229 7.95 15.44 19.69
C THR A 229 7.90 14.93 18.25
N LEU A 230 8.56 13.82 17.97
CA LEU A 230 8.66 13.21 16.64
C LEU A 230 8.15 11.77 16.68
N GLU A 231 7.30 11.43 15.71
CA GLU A 231 7.02 10.08 15.24
C GLU A 231 7.35 10.02 13.75
N GLY A 232 8.09 9.00 13.28
CA GLY A 232 8.55 8.92 11.91
C GLY A 232 10.02 9.27 11.76
N GLU A 233 10.42 9.93 10.67
CA GLU A 233 11.79 10.28 10.35
C GLU A 233 11.95 11.76 10.04
N ALA A 234 12.94 12.39 10.69
CA ALA A 234 13.28 13.77 10.43
C ALA A 234 14.80 14.02 10.54
N TYR A 235 15.26 14.88 9.65
CA TYR A 235 16.60 15.46 9.73
C TYR A 235 16.51 16.86 10.34
N PHE A 236 17.39 17.12 11.30
CA PHE A 236 17.46 18.37 12.04
C PHE A 236 18.78 19.10 11.77
N HIS A 237 18.68 20.39 11.47
CA HIS A 237 19.79 21.35 11.54
C HIS A 237 19.44 22.34 12.63
N VAL A 238 19.93 22.08 13.84
CA VAL A 238 19.54 22.82 15.04
C VAL A 238 20.38 24.06 15.21
N THR A 239 19.71 25.20 15.40
CA THR A 239 20.34 26.47 15.74
C THR A 239 21.11 26.36 17.08
N ALA A 240 22.38 26.77 17.07
CA ALA A 240 23.25 26.65 18.25
C ALA A 240 22.74 27.51 19.43
N SER A 241 22.55 26.87 20.58
CA SER A 241 22.28 27.50 21.86
C SER A 241 22.74 26.59 23.00
N LYS A 242 23.71 27.01 23.79
CA LYS A 242 24.17 26.25 24.96
C LYS A 242 23.27 26.43 26.18
N GLU A 243 22.62 27.57 26.28
CA GLU A 243 21.71 27.91 27.41
C GLU A 243 20.38 27.23 27.28
N HIS A 244 19.86 27.04 26.06
CA HIS A 244 18.59 26.43 25.78
C HIS A 244 18.79 25.18 24.88
N PRO A 245 19.08 24.00 25.45
CA PRO A 245 19.25 22.77 24.67
C PRO A 245 17.98 22.43 23.90
N PHE A 246 18.15 21.81 22.71
CA PHE A 246 17.08 21.32 21.88
C PHE A 246 16.87 19.83 22.14
N ILE A 247 15.62 19.42 22.35
CA ILE A 247 15.26 18.04 22.67
C ILE A 247 14.24 17.52 21.66
N VAL A 248 14.58 16.44 20.96
CA VAL A 248 13.65 15.67 20.17
C VAL A 248 13.16 14.51 21.02
N LYS A 249 11.88 14.55 21.41
CA LYS A 249 11.22 13.46 22.15
C LYS A 249 10.64 12.45 21.17
N THR A 250 10.94 11.18 21.37
CA THR A 250 10.24 10.07 20.72
C THR A 250 9.64 9.15 21.78
N LYS A 251 8.84 8.19 21.34
CA LYS A 251 8.25 7.22 22.27
C LYS A 251 9.31 6.49 23.12
N ASP A 252 10.41 6.10 22.50
CA ASP A 252 11.39 5.18 23.10
C ASP A 252 12.74 5.84 23.43
N MET A 253 13.08 6.94 22.77
CA MET A 253 14.38 7.58 22.90
C MET A 253 14.25 9.10 22.79
N ASP A 254 14.89 9.86 23.70
CA ASP A 254 15.01 11.30 23.60
C ASP A 254 16.40 11.67 23.12
N VAL A 255 16.49 12.72 22.31
CA VAL A 255 17.74 13.21 21.70
C VAL A 255 17.94 14.65 22.11
N MET A 256 19.02 14.93 22.83
CA MET A 256 19.37 16.27 23.32
C MET A 256 20.62 16.80 22.63
N VAL A 257 20.53 18.03 22.13
CA VAL A 257 21.60 18.72 21.40
C VAL A 257 21.66 20.20 21.76
N THR A 258 22.78 20.85 21.44
CA THR A 258 22.99 22.30 21.66
C THR A 258 23.32 23.07 20.36
N GLY A 259 23.33 22.41 19.21
CA GLY A 259 23.66 23.00 17.90
C GLY A 259 24.31 21.94 17.03
N THR A 260 23.53 21.19 16.29
CA THR A 260 23.91 19.88 15.77
C THR A 260 23.14 19.55 14.50
N GLU A 261 23.78 18.82 13.60
CA GLU A 261 23.13 18.22 12.44
C GLU A 261 23.02 16.71 12.62
N PHE A 262 21.79 16.18 12.60
CA PHE A 262 21.51 14.76 12.85
C PHE A 262 20.20 14.31 12.24
N ASN A 263 20.06 13.01 12.04
CA ASN A 263 18.82 12.35 11.61
C ASN A 263 18.25 11.52 12.75
N VAL A 264 16.93 11.57 12.95
CA VAL A 264 16.20 10.69 13.87
C VAL A 264 15.20 9.90 13.07
N LYS A 265 15.22 8.56 13.21
CA LYS A 265 14.28 7.62 12.62
C LYS A 265 13.58 6.85 13.73
N ALA A 266 12.29 7.14 13.94
CA ALA A 266 11.48 6.64 15.06
C ALA A 266 10.07 6.24 14.63
N TYR A 267 9.93 5.48 13.52
CA TYR A 267 8.65 4.94 13.09
C TYR A 267 8.13 3.90 14.06
N SER A 268 6.83 3.93 14.35
CA SER A 268 6.20 3.02 15.33
C SER A 268 6.17 1.56 14.87
N ASP A 269 6.12 1.32 13.55
CA ASP A 269 6.11 0.00 12.89
C ASP A 269 7.52 -0.60 12.68
N GLU A 270 8.59 0.14 13.00
CA GLU A 270 9.96 -0.35 12.90
C GLU A 270 10.50 -0.86 14.24
N MET A 271 11.37 -1.86 14.17
CA MET A 271 11.93 -2.52 15.36
C MET A 271 12.90 -1.61 16.13
N ASN A 272 13.58 -0.70 15.41
CA ASN A 272 14.65 0.11 15.96
C ASN A 272 14.30 1.60 15.86
N VAL A 273 14.66 2.35 16.91
CA VAL A 273 14.76 3.82 16.87
C VAL A 273 16.22 4.19 16.72
N GLN A 274 16.53 5.06 15.77
CA GLN A 274 17.89 5.38 15.38
C GLN A 274 18.14 6.89 15.39
N THR A 275 19.32 7.31 15.89
CA THR A 275 19.81 8.68 15.77
C THR A 275 21.19 8.64 15.16
N THR A 276 21.38 9.27 14.00
CA THR A 276 22.65 9.34 13.27
C THR A 276 23.19 10.75 13.31
N LEU A 277 24.42 10.92 13.73
CA LEU A 277 25.07 12.23 13.92
C LEU A 277 25.97 12.56 12.72
N LEU A 278 25.76 13.75 12.12
CA LEU A 278 26.61 14.31 11.09
C LEU A 278 27.64 15.28 11.69
N GLN A 279 27.17 16.27 12.44
CA GLN A 279 28.02 17.31 13.00
C GLN A 279 27.57 17.72 14.40
N GLY A 280 28.52 17.96 15.29
CA GLY A 280 28.28 18.40 16.67
C GLY A 280 28.36 17.27 17.69
N VAL A 281 27.52 17.31 18.72
CA VAL A 281 27.41 16.31 19.77
C VAL A 281 25.95 16.04 20.05
N VAL A 282 25.60 14.77 20.20
CA VAL A 282 24.26 14.32 20.57
C VAL A 282 24.31 13.50 21.84
N THR A 283 23.45 13.82 22.78
CA THR A 283 23.17 12.96 23.94
C THR A 283 21.81 12.27 23.71
N VAL A 284 21.79 10.95 23.74
CA VAL A 284 20.57 10.16 23.67
C VAL A 284 20.21 9.60 25.04
N PHE A 285 18.91 9.54 25.31
CA PHE A 285 18.34 8.95 26.52
C PHE A 285 17.34 7.88 26.12
N SER A 286 17.42 6.69 26.71
CA SER A 286 16.53 5.57 26.38
C SER A 286 16.28 4.68 27.61
N GLY A 287 15.54 3.62 27.42
CA GLY A 287 15.19 2.68 28.48
C GLY A 287 14.01 3.13 29.35
N PHE A 288 13.75 2.36 30.40
CA PHE A 288 12.68 2.64 31.33
C PHE A 288 12.91 4.01 32.02
N GLU A 289 11.94 4.90 31.91
CA GLU A 289 12.05 6.30 32.35
C GLU A 289 13.22 7.07 31.68
N LYS A 290 13.76 6.58 30.55
CA LYS A 290 14.85 7.19 29.80
C LYS A 290 16.11 7.48 30.66
N LYS A 291 16.44 6.53 31.51
CA LYS A 291 17.59 6.62 32.42
C LYS A 291 18.92 6.24 31.78
N GLU A 292 18.91 5.44 30.70
CA GLU A 292 20.13 5.14 29.97
C GLU A 292 20.57 6.37 29.15
N LYS A 293 21.80 6.83 29.39
CA LYS A 293 22.39 8.00 28.74
C LYS A 293 23.61 7.57 27.92
N MET A 294 23.64 7.94 26.64
CA MET A 294 24.81 7.78 25.78
C MET A 294 25.09 9.06 24.99
N GLU A 295 26.38 9.34 24.77
CA GLU A 295 26.83 10.41 23.89
C GLU A 295 27.37 9.79 22.60
N ILE A 296 27.00 10.37 21.45
CA ILE A 296 27.52 9.96 20.15
C ILE A 296 28.27 11.12 19.50
N LYS A 297 29.29 10.76 18.72
CA LYS A 297 30.17 11.65 17.97
C LYS A 297 29.80 11.61 16.48
N PRO A 298 30.28 12.55 15.66
CA PRO A 298 30.11 12.51 14.23
C PRO A 298 30.48 11.13 13.64
N ASN A 299 29.69 10.68 12.64
CA ASN A 299 29.76 9.36 12.02
C ASN A 299 29.36 8.20 12.94
N GLN A 300 28.67 8.48 14.05
CA GLN A 300 28.11 7.46 14.90
C GLN A 300 26.56 7.46 14.83
N GLN A 301 26.00 6.29 15.03
CA GLN A 301 24.58 6.06 15.17
C GLN A 301 24.27 5.38 16.49
N ALA A 302 23.38 5.98 17.29
CA ALA A 302 22.74 5.32 18.40
C ALA A 302 21.49 4.59 17.90
N GLU A 303 21.34 3.33 18.28
CA GLU A 303 20.23 2.48 17.92
C GLU A 303 19.61 1.88 19.17
N TRP A 304 18.32 2.15 19.39
CA TRP A 304 17.49 1.52 20.41
C TRP A 304 16.66 0.42 19.79
N CYS A 305 16.86 -0.81 20.24
CA CYS A 305 16.10 -1.97 19.76
C CYS A 305 14.96 -2.29 20.72
N ARG A 306 13.71 -2.14 20.25
CA ARG A 306 12.47 -2.38 21.02
C ARG A 306 12.35 -3.81 21.52
N ARG A 307 12.83 -4.79 20.73
CA ARG A 307 12.77 -6.21 21.11
C ARG A 307 13.72 -6.56 22.24
N SER A 308 14.97 -6.10 22.17
CA SER A 308 16.00 -6.43 23.17
C SER A 308 16.04 -5.44 24.34
N VAL A 309 15.34 -4.29 24.21
CA VAL A 309 15.34 -3.18 25.17
C VAL A 309 16.76 -2.75 25.49
N LYS A 310 17.59 -2.59 24.44
CA LYS A 310 19.01 -2.23 24.56
C LYS A 310 19.38 -1.12 23.57
N MET A 311 20.22 -0.22 24.04
CA MET A 311 20.86 0.78 23.20
C MET A 311 22.27 0.35 22.83
N ARG A 312 22.67 0.61 21.60
CA ARG A 312 24.03 0.42 21.09
C ARG A 312 24.45 1.58 20.22
N VAL A 313 25.75 1.83 20.18
CA VAL A 313 26.35 2.80 19.29
C VAL A 313 27.26 2.08 18.31
N ARG A 314 27.22 2.50 17.05
CA ARG A 314 28.08 1.97 15.99
C ARG A 314 28.58 3.09 15.09
N GLU A 315 29.76 2.87 14.50
CA GLU A 315 30.27 3.72 13.41
C GLU A 315 29.44 3.48 12.14
N VAL A 316 29.09 4.57 11.47
CA VAL A 316 28.31 4.54 10.24
C VAL A 316 28.80 5.61 9.26
N ASP A 317 28.48 5.43 7.99
CA ASP A 317 28.55 6.49 6.99
C ASP A 317 27.25 7.32 7.08
N PRO A 318 27.26 8.55 7.61
CA PRO A 318 26.06 9.32 7.85
C PRO A 318 25.32 9.68 6.55
N ASP A 319 26.04 9.75 5.42
CA ASP A 319 25.43 10.07 4.12
C ASP A 319 24.37 9.04 3.70
N LEU A 320 24.48 7.80 4.14
CA LEU A 320 23.48 6.75 3.88
C LEU A 320 22.12 7.08 4.54
N PHE A 321 22.16 7.62 5.75
CA PHE A 321 20.96 7.91 6.55
C PHE A 321 20.34 9.28 6.24
N MET A 322 21.08 10.12 5.52
CA MET A 322 20.66 11.46 5.13
C MET A 322 20.41 11.61 3.62
N ALA A 323 20.66 10.55 2.88
CA ALA A 323 20.51 10.53 1.41
C ALA A 323 19.11 10.95 0.96
N TRP A 324 18.09 10.55 1.72
CA TRP A 324 16.69 10.85 1.42
C TRP A 324 16.41 12.37 1.35
N LYS A 325 16.99 13.16 2.25
CA LYS A 325 16.90 14.63 2.26
C LYS A 325 17.50 15.25 0.99
N ASN A 326 18.47 14.58 0.39
CA ASN A 326 19.14 14.99 -0.84
C ASN A 326 18.54 14.36 -2.10
N GLY A 327 17.29 13.87 -2.02
CA GLY A 327 16.56 13.30 -3.15
C GLY A 327 17.07 11.92 -3.59
N ARG A 328 17.67 11.12 -2.71
CA ARG A 328 18.26 9.82 -3.04
C ARG A 328 17.87 8.73 -2.06
N PHE A 329 17.76 7.51 -2.57
CA PHE A 329 17.81 6.30 -1.77
C PHE A 329 19.20 5.67 -1.94
N ILE A 330 19.84 5.31 -0.83
CA ILE A 330 21.12 4.60 -0.82
C ILE A 330 20.97 3.41 0.13
N PHE A 331 21.04 2.22 -0.43
CA PHE A 331 20.98 0.97 0.31
C PHE A 331 22.34 0.26 0.24
N ARG A 332 22.80 -0.28 1.37
CA ARG A 332 24.11 -0.96 1.47
C ARG A 332 23.95 -2.27 2.25
N GLN A 333 23.65 -3.34 1.54
CA GLN A 333 23.34 -4.64 2.13
C GLN A 333 22.17 -4.58 3.12
N ASP A 334 21.12 -3.82 2.75
CA ASP A 334 19.90 -3.73 3.52
C ASP A 334 18.96 -4.87 3.17
N ARG A 335 18.15 -5.29 4.15
CA ARG A 335 17.15 -6.34 3.94
C ARG A 335 16.07 -5.84 2.99
N LEU A 336 15.59 -6.74 2.11
CA LEU A 336 14.53 -6.40 1.16
C LEU A 336 13.29 -5.83 1.85
N GLU A 337 12.93 -6.35 3.02
CA GLU A 337 11.82 -5.82 3.81
C GLU A 337 12.00 -4.35 4.18
N ASP A 338 13.21 -3.94 4.60
CA ASP A 338 13.50 -2.57 5.02
C ASP A 338 13.56 -1.62 3.82
N ILE A 339 14.13 -2.09 2.71
CA ILE A 339 14.14 -1.37 1.41
C ILE A 339 12.70 -1.13 0.94
N MET A 340 11.90 -2.19 0.86
CA MET A 340 10.53 -2.10 0.36
C MET A 340 9.64 -1.28 1.28
N ARG A 341 9.87 -1.27 2.59
CA ARG A 341 9.17 -0.39 3.54
C ARG A 341 9.47 1.08 3.27
N THR A 342 10.74 1.41 3.03
CA THR A 342 11.17 2.77 2.66
C THR A 342 10.54 3.22 1.35
N LEU A 343 10.54 2.36 0.33
CA LEU A 343 9.92 2.63 -0.96
C LEU A 343 8.39 2.74 -0.84
N ALA A 344 7.76 1.88 -0.04
CA ALA A 344 6.31 1.89 0.18
C ALA A 344 5.83 3.23 0.75
N ARG A 345 6.56 3.78 1.73
CA ARG A 345 6.26 5.10 2.29
C ARG A 345 6.37 6.22 1.27
N TRP A 346 7.38 6.17 0.40
CA TRP A 346 7.62 7.23 -0.58
C TRP A 346 6.69 7.16 -1.80
N TYR A 347 6.44 5.95 -2.31
CA TYR A 347 5.61 5.77 -3.50
C TYR A 347 4.12 5.52 -3.18
N GLY A 348 3.76 5.38 -1.93
CA GLY A 348 2.37 5.12 -1.54
C GLY A 348 1.86 3.76 -2.03
N VAL A 349 2.67 2.72 -1.91
CA VAL A 349 2.37 1.37 -2.36
C VAL A 349 2.26 0.39 -1.19
N GLU A 350 1.43 -0.63 -1.33
CA GLU A 350 1.35 -1.78 -0.42
C GLU A 350 2.29 -2.89 -0.91
N VAL A 351 3.06 -3.47 -0.01
CA VAL A 351 3.97 -4.59 -0.33
C VAL A 351 3.47 -5.88 0.32
N VAL A 352 3.29 -6.91 -0.50
CA VAL A 352 2.86 -8.24 -0.07
C VAL A 352 3.94 -9.25 -0.39
N TYR A 353 4.33 -10.04 0.59
CA TYR A 353 5.30 -11.11 0.45
C TYR A 353 4.58 -12.47 0.40
N LEU A 354 4.80 -13.22 -0.68
CA LEU A 354 4.28 -14.59 -0.82
C LEU A 354 5.13 -15.60 -0.04
N ASP A 355 6.39 -15.25 0.22
CA ASP A 355 7.33 -16.05 0.97
C ASP A 355 8.10 -15.18 1.98
N GLU A 356 8.07 -15.57 3.25
CA GLU A 356 8.74 -14.81 4.32
C GLU A 356 10.27 -14.79 4.18
N SER A 357 10.87 -15.78 3.52
CA SER A 357 12.33 -15.89 3.35
C SER A 357 12.91 -14.75 2.51
N VAL A 358 12.14 -14.22 1.55
CA VAL A 358 12.59 -13.12 0.70
C VAL A 358 12.86 -11.83 1.46
N LYS A 359 12.16 -11.61 2.58
CA LYS A 359 12.31 -10.43 3.42
C LYS A 359 13.73 -10.21 3.93
N SER A 360 14.45 -11.30 4.20
CA SER A 360 15.82 -11.26 4.72
C SER A 360 16.90 -11.14 3.66
N MET A 361 16.56 -11.20 2.37
CA MET A 361 17.53 -11.05 1.29
C MET A 361 18.15 -9.67 1.32
N LEU A 362 19.47 -9.60 1.10
CA LEU A 362 20.23 -8.37 1.16
C LEU A 362 20.44 -7.77 -0.23
N PHE A 363 20.17 -6.49 -0.36
CA PHE A 363 20.38 -5.73 -1.58
C PHE A 363 21.16 -4.46 -1.33
N ALA A 364 21.85 -4.00 -2.37
CA ALA A 364 22.53 -2.73 -2.40
C ALA A 364 22.15 -1.96 -3.67
N GLY A 365 22.02 -0.65 -3.57
CA GLY A 365 21.68 0.19 -4.72
C GLY A 365 21.65 1.66 -4.36
N LYS A 366 21.66 2.50 -5.41
CA LYS A 366 21.48 3.94 -5.30
C LYS A 366 20.46 4.37 -6.35
N LEU A 367 19.46 5.11 -5.93
CA LEU A 367 18.31 5.47 -6.72
C LEU A 367 17.98 6.94 -6.51
N ASP A 368 17.43 7.61 -7.50
CA ASP A 368 16.89 8.96 -7.38
C ASP A 368 15.43 8.87 -6.91
N ARG A 369 15.07 9.70 -5.95
CA ARG A 369 13.70 9.73 -5.39
C ARG A 369 12.68 10.35 -6.35
N SER A 370 13.14 11.10 -7.35
CA SER A 370 12.28 11.71 -8.38
C SER A 370 11.89 10.72 -9.50
N GLU A 371 12.57 9.58 -9.59
CA GLU A 371 12.28 8.56 -10.60
C GLU A 371 11.05 7.73 -10.23
N GLU A 372 10.41 7.14 -11.24
CA GLU A 372 9.33 6.16 -11.04
C GLU A 372 9.86 4.90 -10.36
N ILE A 373 8.97 4.17 -9.69
CA ILE A 373 9.37 2.94 -8.99
C ILE A 373 9.72 1.79 -9.94
N THR A 374 9.21 1.81 -11.18
CA THR A 374 9.33 0.69 -12.14
C THR A 374 10.78 0.25 -12.40
N PRO A 375 11.75 1.15 -12.66
CA PRO A 375 13.15 0.76 -12.85
C PRO A 375 13.74 0.03 -11.63
N ILE A 376 13.32 0.42 -10.43
CA ILE A 376 13.75 -0.21 -9.18
C ILE A 376 13.26 -1.66 -9.12
N LEU A 377 11.98 -1.86 -9.42
CA LEU A 377 11.37 -3.18 -9.42
C LEU A 377 11.95 -4.07 -10.51
N ASP A 378 12.32 -3.49 -11.66
CA ASP A 378 12.97 -4.24 -12.74
C ASP A 378 14.34 -4.76 -12.32
N VAL A 379 15.13 -4.01 -11.56
CA VAL A 379 16.37 -4.50 -10.97
C VAL A 379 16.12 -5.71 -10.07
N LEU A 380 15.08 -5.67 -9.23
CA LEU A 380 14.71 -6.84 -8.41
C LEU A 380 14.28 -8.04 -9.25
N ARG A 381 13.55 -7.82 -10.36
CA ARG A 381 13.12 -8.87 -11.32
C ARG A 381 14.28 -9.52 -12.05
N THR A 382 15.38 -8.79 -12.30
CA THR A 382 16.58 -9.34 -12.95
C THR A 382 17.31 -10.36 -12.09
N THR A 383 17.01 -10.39 -10.78
CA THR A 383 17.54 -11.45 -9.92
C THR A 383 16.86 -12.79 -10.25
N ASP A 384 17.64 -13.86 -10.37
CA ASP A 384 17.09 -15.19 -10.65
C ASP A 384 16.25 -15.79 -9.52
N LYS A 385 16.14 -15.08 -8.40
CA LYS A 385 15.51 -15.56 -7.17
C LYS A 385 14.15 -14.97 -6.90
N LEU A 386 13.84 -13.77 -7.43
CA LEU A 386 12.62 -13.03 -7.07
C LEU A 386 11.66 -12.93 -8.24
N SER A 387 10.38 -13.18 -7.95
CA SER A 387 9.23 -12.74 -8.76
C SER A 387 8.68 -11.45 -8.16
N VAL A 388 8.41 -10.44 -9.01
CA VAL A 388 7.87 -9.15 -8.58
C VAL A 388 6.74 -8.76 -9.53
N ASP A 389 5.51 -8.76 -9.03
CA ASP A 389 4.31 -8.36 -9.74
C ASP A 389 3.76 -7.04 -9.20
N VAL A 390 3.23 -6.20 -10.09
CA VAL A 390 2.60 -4.93 -9.74
C VAL A 390 1.12 -4.98 -10.14
N LYS A 391 0.23 -4.76 -9.16
CA LYS A 391 -1.23 -4.73 -9.35
C LYS A 391 -1.79 -3.45 -8.76
N GLY A 392 -1.94 -2.41 -9.60
CA GLY A 392 -2.28 -1.08 -9.12
C GLY A 392 -1.21 -0.54 -8.17
N LYS A 393 -1.58 -0.16 -6.95
CA LYS A 393 -0.64 0.28 -5.91
C LYS A 393 -0.13 -0.86 -5.01
N LYS A 394 -0.31 -2.11 -5.41
CA LYS A 394 0.16 -3.28 -4.67
C LYS A 394 1.32 -3.95 -5.39
N ILE A 395 2.43 -4.17 -4.69
CA ILE A 395 3.62 -4.89 -5.15
C ILE A 395 3.63 -6.24 -4.46
N VAL A 396 3.63 -7.31 -5.24
CA VAL A 396 3.65 -8.69 -4.74
C VAL A 396 5.02 -9.29 -5.02
N ILE A 397 5.72 -9.75 -3.99
CA ILE A 397 7.08 -10.29 -4.07
C ILE A 397 7.07 -11.74 -3.58
N GLY A 398 7.65 -12.64 -4.37
CA GLY A 398 7.81 -14.06 -4.05
C GLY A 398 9.12 -14.63 -4.58
N LEU A 399 9.34 -15.91 -4.36
CA LEU A 399 10.39 -16.67 -5.03
C LEU A 399 9.96 -17.02 -6.47
N LYS A 400 10.95 -17.13 -7.36
CA LYS A 400 10.74 -17.70 -8.70
C LYS A 400 10.66 -19.20 -8.65
#